data_7ca161ed056a3de54d9e887422426a34
#
_entry.id   7ca161ed056a3de54d9e887422426a34
#
_cell.length_a   1.000
_cell.length_b   1.000
_cell.length_c   1.000
_cell.angle_alpha   90.00
_cell.angle_beta   90.00
_cell.angle_gamma   90.00
#
_symmetry.space_group_name_H-M   'P 1'
#
loop_
_entity.id
_entity.type
_entity.pdbx_description
1 polymer ?
#
loop_
_entity_poly.entity_id
_entity_poly.type
_entity_poly.pdbx_seq_one_letter_code
_entity_poly.pdbx_strand_id
1 'polypeptide(L)'
;MSDELRSVRRVTLGGMAVNVALSALKASAGWFAGSQALLADAVHSVSDLVTDFAVLFGVKYWTAPADEEHPYGHGKIQAVVASAIGLALAAVAFGIGRTAGLRILAALGGGEPSVPGAFAFWIAVVSIVAKELVYRRTLVVAKRLRSPALEANAWHHRSDAISSIPVALALAVSYFAPAFAWMDSIGALVVALFILDAAWDIVKPAIEELTDAEMPGKSAEVARIALGVKGVKGCHHVRTRRYGSVFHADLHVQVARALSVGEGHAIGHEVRDAVRSAGIGVADAVVHVEPEDVRVVLSFGSNIEPRREHLEKALDAVGRFPSTHFVAASPVEETEPVGVPEEFRDLKFLNQVAIFDTALDARDFSDRMHRVEADLGRVRGARNGPRTVDIDMVDYGGMTSDDPELTLPHPRARERDFVMRPWRELERQLAKTRRIEVGTEK
;
A
#
# COMPACT_ATOMS: atom_id res chain seq x y z
N MET A 1 2.73 -43.59 4.99
CA MET A 1 3.17 -42.32 5.60
C MET A 1 4.68 -42.41 5.73
N SER A 2 5.44 -41.55 5.04
CA SER A 2 6.91 -41.60 5.04
C SER A 2 7.47 -41.41 6.44
N ASP A 3 8.67 -41.97 6.72
CA ASP A 3 9.35 -41.81 8.02
C ASP A 3 9.61 -40.34 8.36
N GLU A 4 9.80 -39.52 7.35
CA GLU A 4 9.93 -38.05 7.47
C GLU A 4 8.65 -37.40 8.04
N LEU A 5 7.48 -37.73 7.46
CA LEU A 5 6.19 -37.22 7.92
C LEU A 5 5.91 -37.62 9.38
N ARG A 6 6.27 -38.83 9.76
CA ARG A 6 6.18 -39.31 11.14
C ARG A 6 7.10 -38.54 12.08
N SER A 7 8.31 -38.19 11.64
CA SER A 7 9.28 -37.43 12.43
C SER A 7 8.81 -35.97 12.63
N VAL A 8 8.33 -35.29 11.57
CA VAL A 8 7.74 -33.95 11.64
C VAL A 8 6.57 -33.94 12.63
N ARG A 9 5.58 -34.81 12.42
CA ARG A 9 4.39 -34.88 13.29
C ARG A 9 4.76 -35.15 14.75
N ARG A 10 5.75 -36.00 15.04
CA ARG A 10 6.19 -36.31 16.40
C ARG A 10 6.81 -35.10 17.10
N VAL A 11 7.70 -34.35 16.45
CA VAL A 11 8.33 -33.17 17.09
C VAL A 11 7.34 -32.02 17.25
N THR A 12 6.44 -31.78 16.27
CA THR A 12 5.43 -30.71 16.35
C THR A 12 4.39 -31.00 17.44
N LEU A 13 3.77 -32.20 17.43
CA LEU A 13 2.80 -32.59 18.46
C LEU A 13 3.44 -32.71 19.84
N GLY A 14 4.70 -33.18 19.91
CA GLY A 14 5.44 -33.23 21.15
C GLY A 14 5.73 -31.84 21.73
N GLY A 15 6.14 -30.87 20.89
CA GLY A 15 6.33 -29.47 21.25
C GLY A 15 5.03 -28.83 21.77
N MET A 16 3.92 -29.02 21.03
CA MET A 16 2.60 -28.53 21.46
C MET A 16 2.17 -29.12 22.80
N ALA A 17 2.31 -30.42 23.01
CA ALA A 17 1.96 -31.06 24.28
C ALA A 17 2.79 -30.50 25.45
N VAL A 18 4.09 -30.28 25.23
CA VAL A 18 4.97 -29.63 26.23
C VAL A 18 4.52 -28.20 26.52
N ASN A 19 4.18 -27.41 25.50
CA ASN A 19 3.68 -26.05 25.67
C ASN A 19 2.39 -26.01 26.48
N VAL A 20 1.42 -26.87 26.19
CA VAL A 20 0.15 -26.96 26.97
C VAL A 20 0.43 -27.34 28.42
N ALA A 21 1.29 -28.35 28.65
CA ALA A 21 1.63 -28.79 30.01
C ALA A 21 2.36 -27.69 30.79
N LEU A 22 3.32 -27.00 30.18
CA LEU A 22 4.05 -25.90 30.81
C LEU A 22 3.16 -24.70 31.09
N SER A 23 2.25 -24.35 30.19
CA SER A 23 1.30 -23.24 30.40
C SER A 23 0.36 -23.52 31.58
N ALA A 24 -0.18 -24.72 31.66
CA ALA A 24 -0.99 -25.13 32.79
C ALA A 24 -0.20 -25.18 34.12
N LEU A 25 1.04 -25.66 34.08
CA LEU A 25 1.92 -25.72 35.24
C LEU A 25 2.31 -24.32 35.73
N LYS A 26 2.67 -23.40 34.84
CA LYS A 26 2.97 -22.00 35.14
C LYS A 26 1.75 -21.28 35.75
N ALA A 27 0.55 -21.46 35.10
CA ALA A 27 -0.66 -20.82 35.58
C ALA A 27 -1.03 -21.28 37.00
N SER A 28 -1.05 -22.60 37.23
CA SER A 28 -1.35 -23.15 38.56
C SER A 28 -0.31 -22.75 39.61
N ALA A 29 0.97 -22.86 39.28
CA ALA A 29 2.04 -22.47 40.19
C ALA A 29 2.06 -20.97 40.46
N GLY A 30 1.87 -20.12 39.46
CA GLY A 30 1.75 -18.68 39.64
C GLY A 30 0.62 -18.29 40.55
N TRP A 31 -0.53 -18.97 40.41
CA TRP A 31 -1.70 -18.76 41.28
C TRP A 31 -1.43 -19.15 42.72
N PHE A 32 -0.97 -20.39 42.94
CA PHE A 32 -0.71 -20.88 44.32
C PHE A 32 0.50 -20.25 44.99
N ALA A 33 1.52 -19.85 44.22
CA ALA A 33 2.68 -19.13 44.77
C ALA A 33 2.44 -17.64 44.96
N GLY A 34 1.34 -17.07 44.43
CA GLY A 34 1.06 -15.64 44.45
C GLY A 34 2.01 -14.81 43.57
N SER A 35 2.68 -15.43 42.57
CA SER A 35 3.60 -14.76 41.67
C SER A 35 2.88 -14.15 40.47
N GLN A 36 3.02 -12.83 40.32
CA GLN A 36 2.52 -12.11 39.17
C GLN A 36 3.33 -12.36 37.88
N ALA A 37 4.67 -12.46 38.06
CA ALA A 37 5.55 -12.73 36.90
C ALA A 37 5.29 -14.10 36.29
N LEU A 38 5.09 -15.15 37.12
CA LEU A 38 4.81 -16.48 36.62
C LEU A 38 3.40 -16.59 35.98
N LEU A 39 2.41 -15.88 36.54
CA LEU A 39 1.07 -15.78 35.95
C LEU A 39 1.11 -15.04 34.59
N ALA A 40 1.86 -13.93 34.51
CA ALA A 40 2.04 -13.20 33.25
C ALA A 40 2.73 -14.09 32.19
N ASP A 41 3.76 -14.85 32.56
CA ASP A 41 4.46 -15.79 31.66
C ASP A 41 3.56 -16.98 31.26
N ALA A 42 2.65 -17.41 32.12
CA ALA A 42 1.62 -18.38 31.77
C ALA A 42 0.65 -17.81 30.73
N VAL A 43 0.17 -16.58 30.91
CA VAL A 43 -0.71 -15.89 29.95
C VAL A 43 -0.01 -15.72 28.61
N HIS A 44 1.26 -15.34 28.58
CA HIS A 44 2.06 -15.26 27.35
C HIS A 44 2.09 -16.62 26.64
N SER A 45 2.39 -17.70 27.36
CA SER A 45 2.41 -19.06 26.77
C SER A 45 1.01 -19.54 26.32
N VAL A 46 -0.07 -19.13 26.97
CA VAL A 46 -1.46 -19.41 26.55
C VAL A 46 -1.82 -18.60 25.30
N SER A 47 -1.33 -17.37 25.15
CA SER A 47 -1.60 -16.57 23.95
C SER A 47 -1.08 -17.21 22.68
N ASP A 48 0.11 -17.82 22.73
CA ASP A 48 0.68 -18.55 21.62
C ASP A 48 -0.20 -19.75 21.24
N LEU A 49 -0.69 -20.49 22.24
CA LEU A 49 -1.62 -21.61 22.01
C LEU A 49 -2.95 -21.14 21.41
N VAL A 50 -3.51 -20.01 21.86
CA VAL A 50 -4.76 -19.45 21.31
C VAL A 50 -4.58 -19.09 19.83
N THR A 51 -3.45 -18.50 19.47
CA THR A 51 -3.13 -18.17 18.07
C THR A 51 -3.00 -19.45 17.24
N ASP A 52 -2.30 -20.48 17.72
CA ASP A 52 -2.17 -21.77 17.04
C ASP A 52 -3.53 -22.46 16.83
N PHE A 53 -4.38 -22.46 17.84
CA PHE A 53 -5.74 -23.00 17.76
C PHE A 53 -6.63 -22.21 16.79
N ALA A 54 -6.56 -20.88 16.82
CA ALA A 54 -7.30 -20.04 15.89
C ALA A 54 -6.93 -20.35 14.44
N VAL A 55 -5.65 -20.54 14.14
CA VAL A 55 -5.20 -20.96 12.80
C VAL A 55 -5.71 -22.36 12.47
N LEU A 56 -5.55 -23.33 13.38
CA LEU A 56 -5.91 -24.72 13.13
C LEU A 56 -7.42 -24.90 12.82
N PHE A 57 -8.28 -24.24 13.58
CA PHE A 57 -9.73 -24.36 13.43
C PHE A 57 -10.31 -23.31 12.46
N GLY A 58 -9.71 -22.13 12.39
CA GLY A 58 -10.18 -21.04 11.56
C GLY A 58 -9.87 -21.20 10.08
N VAL A 59 -8.78 -21.90 9.73
CA VAL A 59 -8.33 -22.04 8.33
C VAL A 59 -9.45 -22.53 7.41
N LYS A 60 -10.29 -23.44 7.86
CA LYS A 60 -11.43 -23.95 7.09
C LYS A 60 -12.43 -22.84 6.71
N TYR A 61 -12.59 -21.83 7.56
CA TYR A 61 -13.57 -20.75 7.35
C TYR A 61 -13.03 -19.69 6.40
N TRP A 62 -11.80 -19.20 6.60
CA TRP A 62 -11.28 -18.13 5.76
C TRP A 62 -10.68 -18.60 4.43
N THR A 63 -10.45 -19.93 4.25
CA THR A 63 -10.10 -20.51 2.94
C THR A 63 -11.32 -20.95 2.15
N ALA A 64 -12.54 -20.75 2.68
CA ALA A 64 -13.77 -21.05 1.95
C ALA A 64 -13.83 -20.18 0.67
N PRO A 65 -14.25 -20.77 -0.48
CA PRO A 65 -14.39 -20.04 -1.73
C PRO A 65 -15.47 -18.96 -1.65
N ALA A 66 -15.52 -18.10 -2.66
CA ALA A 66 -16.60 -17.15 -2.86
C ALA A 66 -17.96 -17.83 -2.94
N ASP A 67 -18.98 -17.20 -2.35
CA ASP A 67 -20.37 -17.60 -2.37
C ASP A 67 -21.29 -16.38 -2.64
N GLU A 68 -22.60 -16.54 -2.57
CA GLU A 68 -23.57 -15.46 -2.83
C GLU A 68 -23.49 -14.32 -1.81
N GLU A 69 -23.18 -14.62 -0.54
CA GLU A 69 -23.07 -13.61 0.52
C GLU A 69 -21.68 -12.95 0.54
N HIS A 70 -20.64 -13.67 0.10
CA HIS A 70 -19.25 -13.22 0.07
C HIS A 70 -18.64 -13.41 -1.34
N PRO A 71 -18.99 -12.56 -2.32
CA PRO A 71 -18.54 -12.71 -3.72
C PRO A 71 -17.03 -12.68 -3.92
N TYR A 72 -16.27 -12.10 -2.99
CA TYR A 72 -14.81 -12.11 -2.98
C TYR A 72 -14.21 -13.27 -2.18
N GLY A 73 -15.05 -14.08 -1.51
CA GLY A 73 -14.64 -15.16 -0.62
C GLY A 73 -14.52 -14.70 0.85
N HIS A 74 -13.90 -15.53 1.67
CA HIS A 74 -13.90 -15.38 3.14
C HIS A 74 -12.55 -14.96 3.74
N GLY A 75 -11.55 -14.61 2.91
CA GLY A 75 -10.17 -14.34 3.34
C GLY A 75 -10.05 -13.29 4.45
N LYS A 76 -10.83 -12.22 4.41
CA LYS A 76 -10.79 -11.13 5.43
C LYS A 76 -11.25 -11.59 6.83
N ILE A 77 -11.95 -12.72 6.96
CA ILE A 77 -12.29 -13.30 8.28
C ILE A 77 -11.03 -13.57 9.10
N GLN A 78 -9.93 -13.97 8.45
CA GLN A 78 -8.64 -14.16 9.12
C GLN A 78 -8.18 -12.87 9.83
N ALA A 79 -8.25 -11.73 9.16
CA ALA A 79 -7.85 -10.44 9.72
C ALA A 79 -8.79 -10.00 10.87
N VAL A 80 -10.09 -10.26 10.76
CA VAL A 80 -11.05 -9.99 11.85
C VAL A 80 -10.74 -10.82 13.08
N VAL A 81 -10.51 -12.13 12.92
CA VAL A 81 -10.14 -13.02 14.03
C VAL A 81 -8.81 -12.63 14.65
N ALA A 82 -7.80 -12.35 13.83
CA ALA A 82 -6.49 -11.87 14.31
C ALA A 82 -6.61 -10.58 15.11
N SER A 83 -7.38 -9.60 14.61
CA SER A 83 -7.66 -8.35 15.33
C SER A 83 -8.31 -8.59 16.69
N ALA A 84 -9.32 -9.45 16.75
CA ALA A 84 -10.02 -9.77 17.99
C ALA A 84 -9.08 -10.44 19.02
N ILE A 85 -8.25 -11.40 18.59
CA ILE A 85 -7.24 -12.05 19.44
C ILE A 85 -6.23 -11.03 19.94
N GLY A 86 -5.64 -10.23 19.06
CA GLY A 86 -4.63 -9.25 19.43
C GLY A 86 -5.17 -8.18 20.39
N LEU A 87 -6.40 -7.68 20.19
CA LEU A 87 -7.04 -6.74 21.10
C LEU A 87 -7.33 -7.38 22.47
N ALA A 88 -7.76 -8.64 22.52
CA ALA A 88 -7.94 -9.36 23.78
C ALA A 88 -6.61 -9.52 24.53
N LEU A 89 -5.53 -9.85 23.84
CA LEU A 89 -4.18 -9.93 24.42
C LEU A 89 -3.71 -8.59 24.94
N ALA A 90 -3.91 -7.50 24.21
CA ALA A 90 -3.57 -6.15 24.65
C ALA A 90 -4.34 -5.76 25.92
N ALA A 91 -5.62 -6.10 26.01
CA ALA A 91 -6.44 -5.84 27.19
C ALA A 91 -5.93 -6.62 28.42
N VAL A 92 -5.57 -7.89 28.24
CA VAL A 92 -5.00 -8.73 29.31
C VAL A 92 -3.65 -8.20 29.76
N ALA A 93 -2.76 -7.85 28.80
CA ALA A 93 -1.45 -7.28 29.11
C ALA A 93 -1.57 -5.94 29.87
N PHE A 94 -2.52 -5.10 29.47
CA PHE A 94 -2.81 -3.86 30.21
C PHE A 94 -3.27 -4.15 31.64
N GLY A 95 -4.14 -5.14 31.84
CA GLY A 95 -4.60 -5.58 33.17
C GLY A 95 -3.44 -6.06 34.04
N ILE A 96 -2.54 -6.89 33.52
CA ILE A 96 -1.33 -7.37 34.18
C ILE A 96 -0.43 -6.18 34.55
N GLY A 97 -0.12 -5.32 33.57
CA GLY A 97 0.74 -4.14 33.78
C GLY A 97 0.18 -3.18 34.81
N ARG A 98 -1.12 -2.91 34.81
CA ARG A 98 -1.80 -2.09 35.79
C ARG A 98 -1.65 -2.70 37.21
N THR A 99 -1.92 -3.99 37.33
CA THR A 99 -1.82 -4.69 38.62
C THR A 99 -0.38 -4.69 39.15
N ALA A 100 0.59 -4.97 38.29
CA ALA A 100 2.01 -4.93 38.64
C ALA A 100 2.44 -3.51 39.05
N GLY A 101 2.05 -2.48 38.31
CA GLY A 101 2.33 -1.08 38.63
C GLY A 101 1.77 -0.66 39.97
N LEU A 102 0.53 -1.02 40.27
CA LEU A 102 -0.07 -0.71 41.59
C LEU A 102 0.66 -1.38 42.76
N ARG A 103 1.13 -2.63 42.60
CA ARG A 103 1.92 -3.33 43.62
C ARG A 103 3.31 -2.71 43.82
N ILE A 104 3.95 -2.28 42.73
CA ILE A 104 5.24 -1.55 42.80
C ILE A 104 5.05 -0.24 43.57
N LEU A 105 4.03 0.55 43.23
CA LEU A 105 3.73 1.80 43.93
C LEU A 105 3.43 1.58 45.45
N ALA A 106 2.67 0.52 45.75
CA ALA A 106 2.39 0.16 47.14
C ALA A 106 3.67 -0.21 47.92
N ALA A 107 4.58 -0.98 47.33
CA ALA A 107 5.86 -1.34 47.91
C ALA A 107 6.76 -0.11 48.14
N LEU A 108 6.81 0.82 47.18
CA LEU A 108 7.55 2.09 47.32
C LEU A 108 6.93 3.01 48.39
N GLY A 109 5.62 2.92 48.62
CA GLY A 109 4.92 3.63 49.69
C GLY A 109 5.07 3.02 51.11
N GLY A 110 5.94 2.01 51.26
CA GLY A 110 6.20 1.36 52.55
C GLY A 110 5.28 0.16 52.87
N GLY A 111 4.49 -0.31 51.91
CA GLY A 111 3.73 -1.55 52.03
C GLY A 111 4.65 -2.78 52.01
N GLU A 112 4.32 -3.80 52.80
CA GLU A 112 5.08 -5.06 52.78
C GLU A 112 4.84 -5.82 51.45
N PRO A 113 5.91 -6.10 50.64
CA PRO A 113 5.74 -6.85 49.40
C PRO A 113 5.45 -8.33 49.70
N SER A 114 4.48 -8.90 48.97
CA SER A 114 4.19 -10.33 49.08
C SER A 114 5.35 -11.14 48.47
N VAL A 115 5.98 -12.00 49.24
CA VAL A 115 7.03 -12.90 48.75
C VAL A 115 6.41 -14.09 48.04
N PRO A 116 6.68 -14.32 46.75
CA PRO A 116 6.17 -15.50 46.03
C PRO A 116 6.70 -16.80 46.65
N GLY A 117 5.89 -17.85 46.59
CA GLY A 117 6.33 -19.18 47.05
C GLY A 117 7.56 -19.68 46.28
N ALA A 118 8.51 -20.27 46.97
CA ALA A 118 9.81 -20.72 46.44
C ALA A 118 9.70 -21.63 45.20
N PHE A 119 8.64 -22.41 45.11
CA PHE A 119 8.42 -23.33 43.99
C PHE A 119 8.15 -22.59 42.64
N ALA A 120 7.70 -21.31 42.69
CA ALA A 120 7.52 -20.53 41.47
C ALA A 120 8.83 -20.36 40.68
N PHE A 121 9.93 -20.07 41.40
CA PHE A 121 11.27 -19.98 40.80
C PHE A 121 11.66 -21.28 40.08
N TRP A 122 11.51 -22.41 40.77
CA TRP A 122 11.89 -23.70 40.16
C TRP A 122 11.05 -24.07 38.97
N ILE A 123 9.77 -23.72 38.93
CA ILE A 123 8.90 -23.94 37.78
C ILE A 123 9.29 -23.06 36.60
N ALA A 124 9.67 -21.80 36.85
CA ALA A 124 10.22 -20.96 35.79
C ALA A 124 11.49 -21.57 35.17
N VAL A 125 12.42 -22.04 36.02
CA VAL A 125 13.64 -22.71 35.56
C VAL A 125 13.33 -23.99 34.76
N VAL A 126 12.44 -24.84 35.28
CA VAL A 126 12.01 -26.06 34.57
C VAL A 126 11.39 -25.72 33.21
N SER A 127 10.60 -24.65 33.12
CA SER A 127 10.00 -24.19 31.88
C SER A 127 11.05 -23.78 30.84
N ILE A 128 12.06 -22.99 31.26
CA ILE A 128 13.17 -22.57 30.37
C ILE A 128 13.93 -23.80 29.85
N VAL A 129 14.30 -24.73 30.73
CA VAL A 129 15.03 -25.95 30.36
C VAL A 129 14.19 -26.81 29.41
N ALA A 130 12.91 -27.00 29.70
CA ALA A 130 12.03 -27.81 28.85
C ALA A 130 11.88 -27.20 27.45
N LYS A 131 11.67 -25.87 27.34
CA LYS A 131 11.58 -25.17 26.04
C LYS A 131 12.91 -25.23 25.28
N GLU A 132 14.05 -25.09 25.92
CA GLU A 132 15.37 -25.24 25.29
C GLU A 132 15.57 -26.67 24.77
N LEU A 133 15.10 -27.72 25.50
CA LEU A 133 15.16 -29.10 25.02
C LEU A 133 14.26 -29.33 23.82
N VAL A 134 13.04 -28.74 23.80
CA VAL A 134 12.14 -28.80 22.63
C VAL A 134 12.80 -28.12 21.43
N TYR A 135 13.37 -26.92 21.62
CA TYR A 135 14.13 -26.22 20.59
C TYR A 135 15.21 -27.13 19.96
N ARG A 136 16.10 -27.67 20.80
CA ARG A 136 17.21 -28.52 20.30
C ARG A 136 16.73 -29.74 19.54
N ARG A 137 15.70 -30.45 20.04
CA ARG A 137 15.11 -31.60 19.37
C ARG A 137 14.49 -31.21 18.02
N THR A 138 13.74 -30.16 17.98
CA THR A 138 13.09 -29.67 16.75
C THR A 138 14.13 -29.22 15.74
N LEU A 139 15.18 -28.50 16.15
CA LEU A 139 16.24 -28.01 15.28
C LEU A 139 17.05 -29.19 14.64
N VAL A 140 17.31 -30.25 15.39
CA VAL A 140 17.98 -31.44 14.81
C VAL A 140 17.17 -32.08 13.68
N VAL A 141 15.84 -32.18 13.88
CA VAL A 141 14.94 -32.72 12.84
C VAL A 141 14.81 -31.75 11.67
N ALA A 142 14.71 -30.45 11.95
CA ALA A 142 14.64 -29.40 10.93
C ALA A 142 15.85 -29.41 10.00
N LYS A 143 17.06 -29.45 10.57
CA LYS A 143 18.33 -29.56 9.81
C LYS A 143 18.43 -30.84 9.01
N ARG A 144 18.02 -31.97 9.60
CA ARG A 144 18.03 -33.29 8.90
C ARG A 144 17.12 -33.29 7.68
N LEU A 145 15.93 -32.66 7.79
CA LEU A 145 14.93 -32.59 6.72
C LEU A 145 15.09 -31.38 5.82
N ARG A 146 16.05 -30.50 6.11
CA ARG A 146 16.23 -29.19 5.42
C ARG A 146 14.92 -28.40 5.32
N SER A 147 14.14 -28.38 6.40
CA SER A 147 12.82 -27.74 6.44
C SER A 147 12.90 -26.40 7.11
N PRO A 148 12.79 -25.26 6.36
CA PRO A 148 12.78 -23.93 6.94
C PRO A 148 11.62 -23.70 7.93
N ALA A 149 10.46 -24.32 7.67
CA ALA A 149 9.30 -24.20 8.56
C ALA A 149 9.55 -24.83 9.94
N LEU A 150 10.19 -26.01 9.99
CA LEU A 150 10.58 -26.62 11.26
C LEU A 150 11.69 -25.84 11.95
N GLU A 151 12.59 -25.23 11.20
CA GLU A 151 13.64 -24.39 11.76
C GLU A 151 13.04 -23.13 12.40
N ALA A 152 12.10 -22.46 11.74
CA ALA A 152 11.35 -21.33 12.29
C ALA A 152 10.59 -21.73 13.58
N ASN A 153 9.91 -22.88 13.58
CA ASN A 153 9.23 -23.40 14.76
C ASN A 153 10.20 -23.72 15.91
N ALA A 154 11.40 -24.23 15.63
CA ALA A 154 12.43 -24.41 16.64
C ALA A 154 12.85 -23.08 17.26
N TRP A 155 13.14 -22.07 16.44
CA TRP A 155 13.51 -20.74 16.92
C TRP A 155 12.39 -20.07 17.74
N HIS A 156 11.12 -20.29 17.44
CA HIS A 156 9.99 -19.85 18.23
C HIS A 156 10.07 -20.40 19.66
N HIS A 157 10.25 -21.71 19.85
CA HIS A 157 10.43 -22.31 21.18
C HIS A 157 11.62 -21.72 21.96
N ARG A 158 12.70 -21.36 21.26
CA ARG A 158 13.86 -20.72 21.89
C ARG A 158 13.56 -19.28 22.30
N SER A 159 12.85 -18.54 21.48
CA SER A 159 12.39 -17.18 21.83
C SER A 159 11.55 -17.20 23.11
N ASP A 160 10.64 -18.15 23.22
CA ASP A 160 9.81 -18.34 24.43
C ASP A 160 10.63 -18.73 25.65
N ALA A 161 11.71 -19.52 25.50
CA ALA A 161 12.60 -19.80 26.59
C ALA A 161 13.35 -18.55 27.07
N ILE A 162 13.77 -17.69 26.14
CA ILE A 162 14.48 -16.43 26.42
C ILE A 162 13.54 -15.44 27.09
N SER A 163 12.28 -15.32 26.65
CA SER A 163 11.29 -14.41 27.24
C SER A 163 10.92 -14.77 28.69
N SER A 164 11.08 -16.03 29.07
CA SER A 164 10.89 -16.50 30.47
C SER A 164 12.09 -16.22 31.38
N ILE A 165 13.28 -15.82 30.86
CA ILE A 165 14.47 -15.52 31.68
C ILE A 165 14.26 -14.34 32.62
N PRO A 166 13.70 -13.18 32.23
CA PRO A 166 13.40 -12.09 33.13
C PRO A 166 12.49 -12.51 34.30
N VAL A 167 11.53 -13.40 34.04
CA VAL A 167 10.63 -13.95 35.05
C VAL A 167 11.42 -14.76 36.07
N ALA A 168 12.28 -15.68 35.63
CA ALA A 168 13.11 -16.48 36.52
C ALA A 168 14.07 -15.61 37.33
N LEU A 169 14.66 -14.58 36.74
CA LEU A 169 15.52 -13.62 37.46
C LEU A 169 14.73 -12.81 38.52
N ALA A 170 13.56 -12.30 38.19
CA ALA A 170 12.71 -11.58 39.13
C ALA A 170 12.30 -12.46 40.28
N LEU A 171 11.93 -13.73 40.04
CA LEU A 171 11.60 -14.71 41.06
C LEU A 171 12.82 -15.10 41.91
N ALA A 172 14.00 -15.24 41.32
CA ALA A 172 15.24 -15.49 42.07
C ALA A 172 15.53 -14.36 43.03
N VAL A 173 15.47 -13.11 42.59
CA VAL A 173 15.68 -11.95 43.48
C VAL A 173 14.63 -11.92 44.60
N SER A 174 13.36 -12.11 44.27
CA SER A 174 12.25 -12.11 45.22
C SER A 174 12.42 -13.22 46.30
N TYR A 175 12.98 -14.37 45.90
CA TYR A 175 13.19 -15.50 46.77
C TYR A 175 14.44 -15.34 47.69
N PHE A 176 15.60 -14.98 47.08
CA PHE A 176 16.86 -14.88 47.84
C PHE A 176 17.01 -13.56 48.63
N ALA A 177 16.28 -12.53 48.24
CA ALA A 177 16.29 -11.22 48.88
C ALA A 177 14.85 -10.71 49.12
N PRO A 178 14.14 -11.19 50.15
CA PRO A 178 12.73 -10.86 50.43
C PRO A 178 12.42 -9.35 50.51
N ALA A 179 13.37 -8.52 50.88
CA ALA A 179 13.24 -7.06 50.86
C ALA A 179 12.97 -6.50 49.45
N PHE A 180 13.33 -7.25 48.43
CA PHE A 180 13.10 -6.91 47.01
C PHE A 180 12.00 -7.80 46.37
N ALA A 181 11.07 -8.35 47.16
CA ALA A 181 10.00 -9.20 46.66
C ALA A 181 9.11 -8.51 45.60
N TRP A 182 9.06 -7.16 45.56
CA TRP A 182 8.42 -6.37 44.54
C TRP A 182 9.02 -6.56 43.12
N MET A 183 10.20 -7.19 43.00
CA MET A 183 10.81 -7.58 41.74
C MET A 183 9.94 -8.57 40.94
N ASP A 184 9.11 -9.39 41.61
CA ASP A 184 8.11 -10.22 40.94
C ASP A 184 7.14 -9.37 40.08
N SER A 185 6.72 -8.21 40.61
CA SER A 185 5.89 -7.28 39.87
C SER A 185 6.66 -6.61 38.72
N ILE A 186 7.97 -6.39 38.82
CA ILE A 186 8.80 -5.94 37.69
C ILE A 186 8.84 -7.02 36.59
N GLY A 187 9.04 -8.28 37.00
CA GLY A 187 8.99 -9.41 36.04
C GLY A 187 7.65 -9.48 35.30
N ALA A 188 6.54 -9.31 36.00
CA ALA A 188 5.22 -9.24 35.42
C ALA A 188 5.05 -8.07 34.43
N LEU A 189 5.60 -6.89 34.76
CA LEU A 189 5.56 -5.72 33.85
C LEU A 189 6.35 -5.96 32.58
N VAL A 190 7.54 -6.57 32.69
CA VAL A 190 8.35 -6.92 31.51
C VAL A 190 7.61 -7.91 30.60
N VAL A 191 6.97 -8.94 31.17
CA VAL A 191 6.17 -9.88 30.37
C VAL A 191 4.95 -9.20 29.76
N ALA A 192 4.28 -8.29 30.50
CA ALA A 192 3.16 -7.53 29.93
C ALA A 192 3.59 -6.72 28.70
N LEU A 193 4.80 -6.15 28.69
CA LEU A 193 5.35 -5.47 27.52
C LEU A 193 5.59 -6.43 26.36
N PHE A 194 6.09 -7.65 26.60
CA PHE A 194 6.23 -8.66 25.55
C PHE A 194 4.88 -9.09 24.98
N ILE A 195 3.84 -9.23 25.82
CA ILE A 195 2.48 -9.53 25.34
C ILE A 195 1.92 -8.38 24.50
N LEU A 196 2.16 -7.11 24.88
CA LEU A 196 1.75 -5.95 24.09
C LEU A 196 2.47 -5.88 22.74
N ASP A 197 3.75 -6.19 22.70
CA ASP A 197 4.52 -6.27 21.46
C ASP A 197 3.98 -7.36 20.52
N ALA A 198 3.75 -8.57 21.05
CA ALA A 198 3.12 -9.65 20.29
C ALA A 198 1.69 -9.31 19.84
N ALA A 199 0.90 -8.64 20.67
CA ALA A 199 -0.44 -8.16 20.29
C ALA A 199 -0.37 -7.15 19.14
N TRP A 200 0.62 -6.25 19.17
CA TRP A 200 0.84 -5.28 18.09
C TRP A 200 1.22 -5.95 16.77
N ASP A 201 2.10 -6.95 16.82
CA ASP A 201 2.52 -7.72 15.64
C ASP A 201 1.35 -8.50 15.00
N ILE A 202 0.34 -8.86 15.79
CA ILE A 202 -0.88 -9.50 15.30
C ILE A 202 -1.89 -8.47 14.77
N VAL A 203 -2.13 -7.38 15.52
CA VAL A 203 -3.17 -6.39 15.22
C VAL A 203 -2.79 -5.51 14.02
N LYS A 204 -1.53 -5.06 13.96
CA LYS A 204 -1.10 -4.12 12.91
C LYS A 204 -1.32 -4.70 11.50
N PRO A 205 -0.82 -5.90 11.12
CA PRO A 205 -1.06 -6.45 9.79
C PRO A 205 -2.54 -6.73 9.51
N ALA A 206 -3.30 -7.09 10.54
CA ALA A 206 -4.74 -7.34 10.41
C ALA A 206 -5.52 -6.04 10.10
N ILE A 207 -5.17 -4.93 10.77
CA ILE A 207 -5.75 -3.61 10.47
C ILE A 207 -5.33 -3.15 9.07
N GLU A 208 -4.06 -3.29 8.70
CA GLU A 208 -3.55 -2.96 7.37
C GLU A 208 -4.32 -3.71 6.27
N GLU A 209 -4.62 -5.00 6.49
CA GLU A 209 -5.44 -5.79 5.56
C GLU A 209 -6.90 -5.30 5.51
N LEU A 210 -7.51 -5.00 6.66
CA LEU A 210 -8.90 -4.51 6.73
C LEU A 210 -9.08 -3.12 6.13
N THR A 211 -8.03 -2.30 6.16
CA THR A 211 -8.02 -0.93 5.61
C THR A 211 -7.48 -0.86 4.18
N ASP A 212 -7.27 -2.01 3.54
CA ASP A 212 -6.75 -2.11 2.16
C ASP A 212 -5.40 -1.39 1.98
N ALA A 213 -4.51 -1.46 2.99
CA ALA A 213 -3.19 -0.86 2.91
C ALA A 213 -2.37 -1.48 1.77
N GLU A 214 -1.62 -0.63 1.08
CA GLU A 214 -0.76 -1.06 -0.03
C GLU A 214 0.35 -2.00 0.44
N MET A 215 0.61 -3.03 -0.36
CA MET A 215 1.72 -3.95 -0.11
C MET A 215 3.03 -3.38 -0.69
N PRO A 216 4.06 -3.11 0.14
CA PRO A 216 5.30 -2.50 -0.33
C PRO A 216 5.92 -3.25 -1.51
N GLY A 217 6.15 -2.51 -2.61
CA GLY A 217 6.79 -3.03 -3.82
C GLY A 217 5.91 -3.90 -4.74
N LYS A 218 4.70 -4.30 -4.31
CA LYS A 218 3.84 -5.15 -5.13
C LYS A 218 3.22 -4.43 -6.31
N SER A 219 2.81 -3.18 -6.15
CA SER A 219 2.29 -2.37 -7.25
C SER A 219 3.33 -2.18 -8.36
N ALA A 220 4.59 -1.95 -8.02
CA ALA A 220 5.68 -1.84 -9.01
C ALA A 220 5.95 -3.19 -9.72
N GLU A 221 5.86 -4.31 -9.00
CA GLU A 221 6.02 -5.64 -9.58
C GLU A 221 4.90 -5.98 -10.58
N VAL A 222 3.64 -5.68 -10.22
CA VAL A 222 2.47 -5.83 -11.09
C VAL A 222 2.60 -4.95 -12.34
N ALA A 223 2.97 -3.66 -12.18
CA ALA A 223 3.18 -2.75 -13.29
C ALA A 223 4.23 -3.27 -14.28
N ARG A 224 5.36 -3.76 -13.77
CA ARG A 224 6.44 -4.34 -14.60
C ARG A 224 5.98 -5.55 -15.41
N ILE A 225 5.16 -6.43 -14.82
CA ILE A 225 4.59 -7.58 -15.53
C ILE A 225 3.62 -7.12 -16.62
N ALA A 226 2.71 -6.19 -16.30
CA ALA A 226 1.74 -5.64 -17.25
C ALA A 226 2.43 -4.99 -18.45
N LEU A 227 3.47 -4.18 -18.23
CA LEU A 227 4.28 -3.55 -19.28
C LEU A 227 5.04 -4.57 -20.16
N GLY A 228 5.26 -5.79 -19.68
CA GLY A 228 5.85 -6.88 -20.46
C GLY A 228 4.90 -7.54 -21.45
N VAL A 229 3.58 -7.29 -21.35
CA VAL A 229 2.58 -7.88 -22.24
C VAL A 229 2.54 -7.15 -23.59
N LYS A 230 2.53 -7.93 -24.66
CA LYS A 230 2.50 -7.36 -26.02
C LYS A 230 1.25 -6.52 -26.25
N GLY A 231 1.44 -5.29 -26.74
CA GLY A 231 0.34 -4.35 -27.03
C GLY A 231 0.08 -3.34 -25.90
N VAL A 232 0.59 -3.56 -24.71
CA VAL A 232 0.56 -2.56 -23.62
C VAL A 232 1.58 -1.47 -23.92
N LYS A 233 1.12 -0.21 -23.87
CA LYS A 233 1.91 1.01 -24.12
C LYS A 233 2.27 1.74 -22.83
N GLY A 234 1.39 1.65 -21.82
CA GLY A 234 1.55 2.26 -20.51
C GLY A 234 0.80 1.48 -19.44
N CYS A 235 1.21 1.68 -18.19
CA CYS A 235 0.52 1.11 -17.02
C CYS A 235 0.60 2.12 -15.89
N HIS A 236 -0.55 2.47 -15.29
CA HIS A 236 -0.65 3.42 -14.18
C HIS A 236 -1.82 3.08 -13.24
N HIS A 237 -2.03 3.86 -12.18
CA HIS A 237 -3.07 3.62 -11.16
C HIS A 237 -3.07 2.17 -10.64
N VAL A 238 -1.88 1.57 -10.51
CA VAL A 238 -1.74 0.22 -9.96
C VAL A 238 -1.94 0.27 -8.46
N ARG A 239 -2.93 -0.48 -7.97
CA ARG A 239 -3.25 -0.61 -6.56
C ARG A 239 -3.28 -2.09 -6.20
N THR A 240 -2.75 -2.42 -5.03
CA THR A 240 -2.75 -3.79 -4.52
C THR A 240 -3.30 -3.80 -3.11
N ARG A 241 -4.08 -4.84 -2.77
CA ARG A 241 -4.62 -5.04 -1.43
C ARG A 241 -4.50 -6.50 -1.01
N ARG A 242 -4.18 -6.71 0.26
CA ARG A 242 -4.09 -8.06 0.82
C ARG A 242 -5.49 -8.67 0.99
N TYR A 243 -5.57 -9.97 0.79
CA TYR A 243 -6.76 -10.76 1.00
C TYR A 243 -6.38 -12.13 1.57
N GLY A 244 -6.25 -12.24 2.88
CA GLY A 244 -5.71 -13.44 3.54
C GLY A 244 -4.26 -13.72 3.12
N SER A 245 -4.03 -14.89 2.54
CA SER A 245 -2.70 -15.32 2.08
C SER A 245 -2.33 -14.85 0.68
N VAL A 246 -3.25 -14.20 -0.05
CA VAL A 246 -3.09 -13.72 -1.42
C VAL A 246 -3.35 -12.22 -1.49
N PHE A 247 -3.26 -11.63 -2.68
CA PHE A 247 -3.67 -10.25 -2.88
C PHE A 247 -4.42 -10.06 -4.20
N HIS A 248 -5.15 -8.97 -4.30
CA HIS A 248 -5.85 -8.50 -5.48
C HIS A 248 -5.15 -7.27 -6.02
N ALA A 249 -5.17 -7.10 -7.33
CA ALA A 249 -4.60 -5.95 -8.01
C ALA A 249 -5.65 -5.27 -8.88
N ASP A 250 -5.68 -3.93 -8.85
CA ASP A 250 -6.42 -3.10 -9.80
C ASP A 250 -5.40 -2.27 -10.55
N LEU A 251 -5.50 -2.23 -11.89
CA LEU A 251 -4.55 -1.48 -12.71
C LEU A 251 -5.19 -0.96 -13.99
N HIS A 252 -4.66 0.15 -14.50
CA HIS A 252 -5.01 0.71 -15.79
C HIS A 252 -3.89 0.42 -16.78
N VAL A 253 -4.24 -0.05 -17.98
CA VAL A 253 -3.29 -0.30 -19.05
C VAL A 253 -3.68 0.50 -20.29
N GLN A 254 -2.70 1.16 -20.87
CA GLN A 254 -2.86 1.92 -22.09
C GLN A 254 -2.50 1.06 -23.29
N VAL A 255 -3.35 1.10 -24.31
CA VAL A 255 -3.20 0.37 -25.56
C VAL A 255 -3.31 1.32 -26.76
N ALA A 256 -2.88 0.87 -27.94
CA ALA A 256 -2.96 1.69 -29.15
C ALA A 256 -4.41 2.11 -29.46
N ARG A 257 -4.64 3.39 -29.75
CA ARG A 257 -5.98 3.97 -30.04
C ARG A 257 -6.72 3.31 -31.19
N ALA A 258 -5.99 2.81 -32.17
CA ALA A 258 -6.57 2.21 -33.36
C ALA A 258 -7.18 0.82 -33.13
N LEU A 259 -7.01 0.25 -31.94
CA LEU A 259 -7.56 -1.06 -31.62
C LEU A 259 -9.07 -0.99 -31.42
N SER A 260 -9.75 -2.03 -31.88
CA SER A 260 -11.15 -2.24 -31.54
C SER A 260 -11.31 -2.56 -30.05
N VAL A 261 -12.52 -2.36 -29.51
CA VAL A 261 -12.85 -2.76 -28.13
C VAL A 261 -12.52 -4.24 -27.86
N GLY A 262 -12.77 -5.13 -28.87
CA GLY A 262 -12.46 -6.55 -28.75
C GLY A 262 -10.95 -6.84 -28.62
N GLU A 263 -10.12 -6.17 -29.40
CA GLU A 263 -8.65 -6.31 -29.35
C GLU A 263 -8.10 -5.76 -28.02
N GLY A 264 -8.56 -4.59 -27.59
CA GLY A 264 -8.19 -4.02 -26.30
C GLY A 264 -8.57 -4.95 -25.12
N HIS A 265 -9.80 -5.50 -25.18
CA HIS A 265 -10.28 -6.49 -24.20
C HIS A 265 -9.40 -7.75 -24.14
N ALA A 266 -8.97 -8.26 -25.30
CA ALA A 266 -8.06 -9.41 -25.37
C ALA A 266 -6.72 -9.12 -24.67
N ILE A 267 -6.13 -7.93 -24.90
CA ILE A 267 -4.90 -7.50 -24.21
C ILE A 267 -5.14 -7.42 -22.69
N GLY A 268 -6.28 -6.88 -22.25
CA GLY A 268 -6.63 -6.84 -20.83
C GLY A 268 -6.68 -8.23 -20.19
N HIS A 269 -7.20 -9.23 -20.89
CA HIS A 269 -7.17 -10.62 -20.46
C HIS A 269 -5.75 -11.18 -20.39
N GLU A 270 -4.90 -10.91 -21.39
CA GLU A 270 -3.50 -11.35 -21.38
C GLU A 270 -2.73 -10.74 -20.21
N VAL A 271 -2.96 -9.45 -19.89
CA VAL A 271 -2.37 -8.78 -18.72
C VAL A 271 -2.83 -9.44 -17.42
N ARG A 272 -4.14 -9.67 -17.25
CA ARG A 272 -4.69 -10.34 -16.08
C ARG A 272 -4.05 -11.71 -15.88
N ASP A 273 -4.00 -12.51 -16.95
CA ASP A 273 -3.49 -13.87 -16.88
C ASP A 273 -1.97 -13.89 -16.64
N ALA A 274 -1.21 -12.95 -17.21
CA ALA A 274 0.21 -12.77 -16.96
C ALA A 274 0.49 -12.43 -15.48
N VAL A 275 -0.27 -11.47 -14.92
CA VAL A 275 -0.14 -11.06 -13.51
C VAL A 275 -0.49 -12.21 -12.57
N ARG A 276 -1.56 -12.96 -12.83
CA ARG A 276 -1.97 -14.10 -12.01
C ARG A 276 -1.00 -15.27 -12.07
N SER A 277 -0.43 -15.54 -13.24
CA SER A 277 0.50 -16.68 -13.46
C SER A 277 1.95 -16.39 -13.06
N ALA A 278 2.29 -15.15 -12.75
CA ALA A 278 3.66 -14.74 -12.42
C ALA A 278 4.20 -15.31 -11.09
N GLY A 279 3.37 -15.99 -10.29
CA GLY A 279 3.78 -16.58 -9.01
C GLY A 279 4.06 -15.59 -7.88
N ILE A 280 3.62 -14.34 -8.04
CA ILE A 280 3.83 -13.26 -7.08
C ILE A 280 2.74 -13.18 -5.99
N GLY A 281 1.77 -14.11 -6.00
CA GLY A 281 0.70 -14.23 -5.01
C GLY A 281 -0.60 -13.51 -5.36
N VAL A 282 -0.75 -13.02 -6.61
CA VAL A 282 -2.01 -12.40 -7.08
C VAL A 282 -3.07 -13.48 -7.32
N ALA A 283 -4.20 -13.39 -6.62
CA ALA A 283 -5.36 -14.26 -6.83
C ALA A 283 -6.22 -13.77 -7.99
N ASP A 284 -6.43 -12.46 -8.08
CA ASP A 284 -7.20 -11.85 -9.15
C ASP A 284 -6.69 -10.44 -9.47
N ALA A 285 -6.90 -10.02 -10.72
CA ALA A 285 -6.54 -8.69 -11.19
C ALA A 285 -7.67 -8.09 -12.04
N VAL A 286 -8.09 -6.88 -11.70
CA VAL A 286 -9.01 -6.07 -12.49
C VAL A 286 -8.19 -5.15 -13.37
N VAL A 287 -8.32 -5.31 -14.70
CA VAL A 287 -7.57 -4.54 -15.67
C VAL A 287 -8.52 -3.60 -16.40
N HIS A 288 -8.35 -2.31 -16.17
CA HIS A 288 -9.02 -1.27 -16.95
C HIS A 288 -8.17 -0.96 -18.18
N VAL A 289 -8.77 -1.10 -19.37
CA VAL A 289 -8.09 -0.85 -20.65
C VAL A 289 -8.53 0.50 -21.19
N GLU A 290 -7.56 1.35 -21.51
CA GLU A 290 -7.78 2.69 -22.03
C GLU A 290 -6.85 2.99 -23.22
N PRO A 291 -7.22 3.92 -24.11
CA PRO A 291 -6.33 4.32 -25.20
C PRO A 291 -5.10 5.06 -24.66
N GLU A 292 -3.96 4.90 -25.35
CA GLU A 292 -2.76 5.69 -25.06
C GLU A 292 -3.02 7.19 -25.18
N ASP A 293 -2.40 7.98 -24.29
CA ASP A 293 -2.49 9.43 -24.33
C ASP A 293 -1.85 9.99 -25.60
N VAL A 294 -2.48 11.01 -26.12
CA VAL A 294 -1.98 11.77 -27.28
C VAL A 294 -1.53 13.14 -26.82
N ARG A 295 -0.38 13.56 -27.29
CA ARG A 295 0.11 14.91 -27.06
C ARG A 295 -0.65 15.91 -27.90
N VAL A 296 -1.22 16.92 -27.25
CA VAL A 296 -1.93 18.03 -27.87
C VAL A 296 -1.16 19.31 -27.62
N VAL A 297 -0.96 20.09 -28.67
CA VAL A 297 -0.35 21.41 -28.60
C VAL A 297 -1.42 22.46 -28.90
N LEU A 298 -1.62 23.34 -27.94
CA LEU A 298 -2.61 24.41 -28.04
C LEU A 298 -1.92 25.78 -28.06
N SER A 299 -2.52 26.72 -28.84
CA SER A 299 -2.18 28.13 -28.80
C SER A 299 -3.35 28.91 -28.20
N PHE A 300 -3.08 29.67 -27.17
CA PHE A 300 -4.03 30.57 -26.51
C PHE A 300 -3.73 31.99 -26.90
N GLY A 301 -4.76 32.77 -27.24
CA GLY A 301 -4.65 34.18 -27.59
C GLY A 301 -5.76 35.02 -26.96
N SER A 302 -5.46 36.25 -26.50
CA SER A 302 -6.44 37.21 -25.98
C SER A 302 -6.04 38.63 -26.29
N ASN A 303 -7.01 39.47 -26.70
CA ASN A 303 -6.80 40.91 -26.94
C ASN A 303 -7.87 41.81 -26.33
N ILE A 304 -8.77 41.28 -25.51
CA ILE A 304 -9.75 42.04 -24.73
C ILE A 304 -9.38 41.91 -23.23
N GLU A 305 -9.28 43.04 -22.55
CA GLU A 305 -8.99 43.04 -21.08
C GLU A 305 -10.12 42.38 -20.27
N PRO A 306 -9.78 41.68 -19.20
CA PRO A 306 -8.42 41.43 -18.67
C PRO A 306 -7.71 40.23 -19.37
N ARG A 307 -6.88 40.50 -20.38
CA ARG A 307 -6.26 39.54 -21.28
C ARG A 307 -5.56 38.37 -20.55
N ARG A 308 -4.75 38.66 -19.53
CA ARG A 308 -3.99 37.63 -18.76
C ARG A 308 -4.94 36.68 -18.00
N GLU A 309 -5.97 37.26 -17.37
CA GLU A 309 -6.95 36.47 -16.62
C GLU A 309 -7.73 35.50 -17.55
N HIS A 310 -8.05 35.95 -18.75
CA HIS A 310 -8.69 35.12 -19.76
C HIS A 310 -7.80 33.93 -20.18
N LEU A 311 -6.49 34.14 -20.39
CA LEU A 311 -5.56 33.06 -20.72
C LEU A 311 -5.42 32.07 -19.56
N GLU A 312 -5.27 32.55 -18.31
CA GLU A 312 -5.13 31.71 -17.13
C GLU A 312 -6.39 30.86 -16.89
N LYS A 313 -7.58 31.46 -17.02
CA LYS A 313 -8.86 30.71 -16.92
C LYS A 313 -9.02 29.67 -18.03
N ALA A 314 -8.63 29.99 -19.24
CA ALA A 314 -8.69 29.05 -20.35
C ALA A 314 -7.74 27.86 -20.17
N LEU A 315 -6.50 28.13 -19.76
CA LEU A 315 -5.51 27.11 -19.48
C LEU A 315 -5.98 26.16 -18.37
N ASP A 316 -6.49 26.70 -17.26
CA ASP A 316 -7.04 25.95 -16.13
C ASP A 316 -8.26 25.12 -16.55
N ALA A 317 -9.19 25.70 -17.36
CA ALA A 317 -10.36 25.00 -17.85
C ALA A 317 -10.01 23.81 -18.72
N VAL A 318 -9.04 23.94 -19.64
CA VAL A 318 -8.55 22.84 -20.47
C VAL A 318 -7.86 21.77 -19.62
N GLY A 319 -7.09 22.17 -18.61
CA GLY A 319 -6.45 21.24 -17.67
C GLY A 319 -7.43 20.41 -16.84
N ARG A 320 -8.70 20.80 -16.78
CA ARG A 320 -9.79 20.05 -16.11
C ARG A 320 -10.59 19.14 -17.02
N PHE A 321 -10.22 19.01 -18.29
CA PHE A 321 -10.91 18.06 -19.17
C PHE A 321 -10.68 16.64 -18.68
N PRO A 322 -11.67 15.74 -18.81
CA PRO A 322 -11.51 14.34 -18.45
C PRO A 322 -10.28 13.74 -19.15
N SER A 323 -9.55 12.88 -18.46
CA SER A 323 -8.37 12.18 -19.01
C SER A 323 -7.41 13.11 -19.77
N THR A 324 -7.20 14.32 -19.22
CA THR A 324 -6.31 15.33 -19.81
C THR A 324 -5.35 15.82 -18.72
N HIS A 325 -4.05 15.84 -19.03
CA HIS A 325 -2.99 16.20 -18.13
C HIS A 325 -2.17 17.35 -18.70
N PHE A 326 -2.01 18.41 -17.92
CA PHE A 326 -1.12 19.52 -18.26
C PHE A 326 0.33 19.04 -18.22
N VAL A 327 1.09 19.34 -19.28
CA VAL A 327 2.51 18.98 -19.40
C VAL A 327 3.41 20.18 -19.22
N ALA A 328 3.19 21.24 -19.99
CA ALA A 328 4.00 22.45 -19.96
C ALA A 328 3.31 23.62 -20.64
N ALA A 329 3.66 24.85 -20.25
CA ALA A 329 3.27 26.04 -20.97
C ALA A 329 4.46 27.00 -21.14
N SER A 330 4.43 27.75 -22.24
CA SER A 330 5.38 28.83 -22.48
C SER A 330 5.11 30.05 -21.58
N PRO A 331 6.08 30.97 -21.41
CA PRO A 331 5.74 32.31 -20.95
C PRO A 331 4.67 32.96 -21.83
N VAL A 332 3.87 33.84 -21.23
CA VAL A 332 2.92 34.69 -21.97
C VAL A 332 3.71 35.80 -22.64
N GLU A 333 3.50 35.97 -23.95
CA GLU A 333 4.17 36.99 -24.74
C GLU A 333 3.15 37.98 -25.35
N GLU A 334 3.50 39.26 -25.37
CA GLU A 334 2.71 40.28 -26.06
C GLU A 334 3.20 40.39 -27.50
N THR A 335 2.25 40.37 -28.44
CA THR A 335 2.53 40.44 -29.89
C THR A 335 1.67 41.46 -30.59
N GLU A 336 2.20 42.01 -31.67
CA GLU A 336 1.44 42.88 -32.56
C GLU A 336 0.36 42.09 -33.30
N PRO A 337 -0.80 42.68 -33.57
CA PRO A 337 -1.88 42.00 -34.31
C PRO A 337 -1.48 41.70 -35.75
N VAL A 338 -1.76 40.49 -36.21
CA VAL A 338 -1.44 40.04 -37.60
C VAL A 338 -2.71 39.79 -38.40
N GLY A 339 -2.85 40.52 -39.54
CA GLY A 339 -3.97 40.33 -40.44
C GLY A 339 -5.33 40.77 -39.90
N VAL A 340 -5.35 41.74 -38.98
CA VAL A 340 -6.57 42.35 -38.41
C VAL A 340 -7.04 43.53 -39.24
N PRO A 341 -8.36 43.88 -39.20
CA PRO A 341 -8.86 45.13 -39.78
C PRO A 341 -8.16 46.35 -39.18
N GLU A 342 -8.10 47.44 -39.96
CA GLU A 342 -7.36 48.67 -39.57
C GLU A 342 -7.83 49.28 -38.26
N GLU A 343 -9.10 49.17 -37.96
CA GLU A 343 -9.75 49.64 -36.72
C GLU A 343 -9.29 48.90 -35.44
N PHE A 344 -8.64 47.73 -35.57
CA PHE A 344 -8.17 46.93 -34.45
C PHE A 344 -6.65 46.81 -34.38
N ARG A 345 -5.89 47.58 -35.15
CA ARG A 345 -4.43 47.50 -35.21
C ARG A 345 -3.71 47.81 -33.89
N ASP A 346 -4.36 48.60 -33.03
CA ASP A 346 -3.81 48.99 -31.74
C ASP A 346 -4.04 47.94 -30.63
N LEU A 347 -4.86 46.92 -30.89
CA LEU A 347 -5.21 45.90 -29.93
C LEU A 347 -4.18 44.77 -29.94
N LYS A 348 -3.11 44.90 -29.15
CA LYS A 348 -2.08 43.87 -28.99
C LYS A 348 -2.65 42.61 -28.36
N PHE A 349 -2.09 41.46 -28.76
CA PHE A 349 -2.44 40.15 -28.24
C PHE A 349 -1.49 39.73 -27.15
N LEU A 350 -2.01 39.05 -26.13
CA LEU A 350 -1.21 38.13 -25.30
C LEU A 350 -1.39 36.72 -25.87
N ASN A 351 -0.26 36.04 -26.13
CA ASN A 351 -0.25 34.68 -26.63
C ASN A 351 0.54 33.75 -25.71
N GLN A 352 0.11 32.50 -25.67
CA GLN A 352 0.76 31.44 -24.91
C GLN A 352 0.58 30.11 -25.64
N VAL A 353 1.59 29.25 -25.62
CA VAL A 353 1.52 27.88 -26.12
C VAL A 353 1.54 26.93 -24.92
N ALA A 354 0.64 25.95 -24.91
CA ALA A 354 0.66 24.91 -23.90
C ALA A 354 0.56 23.51 -24.51
N ILE A 355 1.12 22.56 -23.80
CA ILE A 355 1.15 21.14 -24.17
C ILE A 355 0.36 20.36 -23.11
N PHE A 356 -0.51 19.48 -23.59
CA PHE A 356 -1.27 18.54 -22.78
C PHE A 356 -1.09 17.13 -23.34
N ASP A 357 -1.22 16.13 -22.49
CA ASP A 357 -1.41 14.73 -22.87
C ASP A 357 -2.87 14.36 -22.57
N THR A 358 -3.59 13.72 -23.50
CA THR A 358 -5.02 13.43 -23.36
C THR A 358 -5.44 12.10 -23.96
N ALA A 359 -6.37 11.41 -23.31
CA ALA A 359 -7.05 10.25 -23.85
C ALA A 359 -8.34 10.60 -24.63
N LEU A 360 -8.83 11.84 -24.63
CA LEU A 360 -9.96 12.27 -25.45
C LEU A 360 -9.62 12.15 -26.96
N ASP A 361 -10.60 11.94 -27.81
CA ASP A 361 -10.39 12.08 -29.25
C ASP A 361 -10.32 13.56 -29.70
N ALA A 362 -9.76 13.79 -30.86
CA ALA A 362 -9.50 15.15 -31.36
C ALA A 362 -10.78 15.99 -31.50
N ARG A 363 -11.90 15.37 -31.88
CA ARG A 363 -13.18 16.06 -32.08
C ARG A 363 -13.82 16.44 -30.72
N ASP A 364 -13.90 15.48 -29.79
CA ASP A 364 -14.43 15.76 -28.43
C ASP A 364 -13.57 16.81 -27.72
N PHE A 365 -12.24 16.75 -27.88
CA PHE A 365 -11.34 17.77 -27.36
C PHE A 365 -11.61 19.17 -27.95
N SER A 366 -11.78 19.26 -29.30
CA SER A 366 -12.11 20.51 -29.99
C SER A 366 -13.46 21.08 -29.55
N ASP A 367 -14.49 20.24 -29.44
CA ASP A 367 -15.81 20.67 -28.97
C ASP A 367 -15.79 21.24 -27.56
N ARG A 368 -14.98 20.64 -26.67
CA ARG A 368 -14.77 21.16 -25.32
C ARG A 368 -14.01 22.48 -25.31
N MET A 369 -12.99 22.63 -26.15
CA MET A 369 -12.28 23.92 -26.32
C MET A 369 -13.25 25.04 -26.72
N HIS A 370 -14.11 24.80 -27.72
CA HIS A 370 -15.11 25.77 -28.16
C HIS A 370 -16.12 26.13 -27.06
N ARG A 371 -16.47 25.18 -26.17
CA ARG A 371 -17.32 25.49 -25.01
C ARG A 371 -16.56 26.39 -24.00
N VAL A 372 -15.30 26.12 -23.73
CA VAL A 372 -14.48 26.99 -22.87
C VAL A 372 -14.40 28.42 -23.43
N GLU A 373 -14.21 28.57 -24.74
CA GLU A 373 -14.22 29.88 -25.38
C GLU A 373 -15.56 30.60 -25.19
N ALA A 374 -16.67 29.90 -25.40
CA ALA A 374 -18.03 30.46 -25.23
C ALA A 374 -18.29 30.85 -23.76
N ASP A 375 -17.90 29.98 -22.79
CA ASP A 375 -18.07 30.22 -21.36
C ASP A 375 -17.25 31.45 -20.88
N LEU A 376 -16.09 31.70 -21.53
CA LEU A 376 -15.26 32.88 -21.28
C LEU A 376 -15.70 34.11 -22.08
N GLY A 377 -16.92 34.07 -22.64
CA GLY A 377 -17.56 35.21 -23.28
C GLY A 377 -17.08 35.53 -24.70
N ARG A 378 -16.51 34.53 -25.42
CA ARG A 378 -16.14 34.69 -26.83
C ARG A 378 -17.39 34.88 -27.68
N VAL A 379 -17.51 36.04 -28.31
CA VAL A 379 -18.53 36.32 -29.31
C VAL A 379 -17.91 36.25 -30.71
N ARG A 380 -18.45 35.38 -31.58
CA ARG A 380 -18.01 35.27 -32.97
C ARG A 380 -18.49 36.48 -33.78
N GLY A 381 -17.57 37.43 -34.05
CA GLY A 381 -17.79 38.66 -34.83
C GLY A 381 -17.02 38.64 -36.17
N ALA A 382 -16.50 39.81 -36.56
CA ALA A 382 -15.68 39.94 -37.76
C ALA A 382 -14.45 39.03 -37.75
N ARG A 383 -14.05 38.51 -38.90
CA ARG A 383 -12.84 37.67 -39.00
C ARG A 383 -11.61 38.41 -38.50
N ASN A 384 -10.85 37.81 -37.60
CA ASN A 384 -9.71 38.40 -36.88
C ASN A 384 -10.06 39.64 -36.01
N GLY A 385 -11.31 39.76 -35.56
CA GLY A 385 -11.76 40.83 -34.64
C GLY A 385 -11.32 40.59 -33.19
N PRO A 386 -11.68 41.53 -32.28
CA PRO A 386 -11.41 41.39 -30.87
C PRO A 386 -12.05 40.13 -30.25
N ARG A 387 -11.34 39.48 -29.32
CA ARG A 387 -11.82 38.29 -28.65
C ARG A 387 -11.27 38.15 -27.22
N THR A 388 -12.12 37.72 -26.33
CA THR A 388 -11.73 37.43 -24.92
C THR A 388 -10.66 36.37 -24.86
N VAL A 389 -10.89 35.26 -25.55
CA VAL A 389 -9.91 34.18 -25.70
C VAL A 389 -10.12 33.45 -27.03
N ASP A 390 -9.02 32.96 -27.59
CA ASP A 390 -8.95 32.10 -28.78
C ASP A 390 -8.09 30.88 -28.43
N ILE A 391 -8.61 29.67 -28.64
CA ILE A 391 -7.89 28.43 -28.37
C ILE A 391 -7.77 27.66 -29.66
N ASP A 392 -6.60 27.70 -30.28
CA ASP A 392 -6.31 26.95 -31.52
C ASP A 392 -5.62 25.63 -31.20
N MET A 393 -6.15 24.49 -31.68
CA MET A 393 -5.45 23.20 -31.67
C MET A 393 -4.39 23.19 -32.76
N VAL A 394 -3.13 23.32 -32.36
CA VAL A 394 -1.99 23.45 -33.27
C VAL A 394 -1.60 22.09 -33.83
N ASP A 395 -1.50 21.10 -32.96
CA ASP A 395 -1.17 19.71 -33.29
C ASP A 395 -1.89 18.75 -32.35
N TYR A 396 -2.20 17.57 -32.85
CA TYR A 396 -2.80 16.49 -32.08
C TYR A 396 -2.09 15.17 -32.42
N GLY A 397 -0.96 14.90 -31.75
CA GLY A 397 -0.18 13.68 -31.94
C GLY A 397 0.32 13.45 -33.38
N GLY A 398 0.52 14.51 -34.14
CA GLY A 398 0.88 14.43 -35.55
C GLY A 398 -0.26 14.01 -36.48
N MET A 399 -1.52 14.00 -35.99
CA MET A 399 -2.71 13.71 -36.81
C MET A 399 -2.86 14.75 -37.93
N THR A 400 -3.26 14.29 -39.10
CA THR A 400 -3.65 15.14 -40.24
C THR A 400 -5.14 15.02 -40.47
N SER A 401 -5.83 16.16 -40.61
CA SER A 401 -7.26 16.24 -40.93
C SER A 401 -7.55 17.42 -41.82
N ASP A 402 -8.30 17.18 -42.90
CA ASP A 402 -8.79 18.21 -43.81
C ASP A 402 -10.24 18.60 -43.50
N ASP A 403 -10.82 18.12 -42.40
CA ASP A 403 -12.16 18.49 -41.94
C ASP A 403 -12.20 19.99 -41.63
N PRO A 404 -13.10 20.77 -42.25
CA PRO A 404 -13.21 22.22 -42.05
C PRO A 404 -13.41 22.62 -40.56
N GLU A 405 -14.02 21.74 -39.74
CA GLU A 405 -14.26 21.97 -38.33
C GLU A 405 -13.08 21.51 -37.44
N LEU A 406 -12.15 20.72 -38.00
CA LEU A 406 -11.00 20.17 -37.29
C LEU A 406 -9.80 20.01 -38.23
N THR A 407 -9.33 21.10 -38.83
CA THR A 407 -8.16 21.07 -39.72
C THR A 407 -6.86 20.94 -38.89
N LEU A 408 -6.15 19.83 -39.11
CA LEU A 408 -4.89 19.53 -38.39
C LEU A 408 -3.77 19.14 -39.37
N PRO A 409 -2.52 19.55 -39.11
CA PRO A 409 -2.14 20.61 -38.16
C PRO A 409 -2.78 21.95 -38.54
N HIS A 410 -2.92 22.83 -37.53
CA HIS A 410 -3.58 24.14 -37.79
C HIS A 410 -2.97 24.86 -39.01
N PRO A 411 -3.75 25.27 -39.98
CA PRO A 411 -3.25 25.68 -41.33
C PRO A 411 -2.21 26.80 -41.28
N ARG A 412 -2.38 27.78 -40.37
CA ARG A 412 -1.49 28.94 -40.27
C ARG A 412 -0.49 28.86 -39.13
N ALA A 413 -0.43 27.73 -38.38
CA ALA A 413 0.50 27.65 -37.23
C ALA A 413 1.95 27.81 -37.66
N ARG A 414 2.34 27.21 -38.79
CA ARG A 414 3.70 27.26 -39.30
C ARG A 414 4.16 28.65 -39.73
N GLU A 415 3.22 29.57 -40.03
CA GLU A 415 3.48 30.95 -40.44
C GLU A 415 3.57 31.91 -39.23
N ARG A 416 3.18 31.43 -38.04
CA ARG A 416 3.09 32.21 -36.79
C ARG A 416 4.27 31.92 -35.89
N ASP A 417 5.25 32.84 -35.88
CA ASP A 417 6.46 32.67 -35.05
C ASP A 417 6.12 32.65 -33.54
N PHE A 418 5.09 33.37 -33.12
CA PHE A 418 4.60 33.39 -31.73
C PHE A 418 3.96 32.05 -31.29
N VAL A 419 3.73 31.11 -32.23
CA VAL A 419 3.30 29.73 -31.96
C VAL A 419 4.49 28.78 -32.04
N MET A 420 5.22 28.83 -33.17
CA MET A 420 6.27 27.83 -33.48
C MET A 420 7.52 27.95 -32.63
N ARG A 421 7.90 29.17 -32.26
CA ARG A 421 9.09 29.38 -31.41
C ARG A 421 8.88 28.86 -29.98
N PRO A 422 7.80 29.28 -29.27
CA PRO A 422 7.51 28.75 -27.93
C PRO A 422 7.30 27.21 -27.94
N TRP A 423 6.61 26.65 -28.93
CA TRP A 423 6.43 25.20 -29.05
C TRP A 423 7.77 24.45 -29.14
N ARG A 424 8.66 24.85 -30.04
CA ARG A 424 9.98 24.23 -30.19
C ARG A 424 10.83 24.35 -28.92
N GLU A 425 10.68 25.43 -28.18
CA GLU A 425 11.37 25.62 -26.91
C GLU A 425 10.86 24.68 -25.83
N LEU A 426 9.54 24.54 -25.69
CA LEU A 426 8.91 23.58 -24.79
C LEU A 426 9.35 22.15 -25.09
N GLU A 427 9.35 21.74 -26.37
CA GLU A 427 9.81 20.39 -26.75
C GLU A 427 11.27 20.13 -26.39
N ARG A 428 12.15 21.14 -26.58
CA ARG A 428 13.55 21.02 -26.18
C ARG A 428 13.69 20.87 -24.65
N GLN A 429 12.92 21.60 -23.88
CA GLN A 429 12.92 21.53 -22.42
C GLN A 429 12.45 20.15 -21.96
N LEU A 430 11.35 19.65 -22.48
CA LEU A 430 10.80 18.33 -22.18
C LEU A 430 11.77 17.20 -22.58
N ALA A 431 12.45 17.32 -23.72
CA ALA A 431 13.46 16.35 -24.13
C ALA A 431 14.68 16.31 -23.22
N LYS A 432 15.07 17.46 -22.62
CA LYS A 432 16.16 17.52 -21.62
C LYS A 432 15.75 16.86 -20.31
N THR A 433 14.54 17.13 -19.80
CA THR A 433 14.02 16.55 -18.56
C THR A 433 13.95 15.02 -18.64
N ARG A 434 13.41 14.46 -19.73
CA ARG A 434 13.39 13.01 -19.95
C ARG A 434 14.77 12.37 -19.97
N ARG A 435 15.81 13.05 -20.50
CA ARG A 435 17.20 12.52 -20.51
C ARG A 435 17.81 12.48 -19.12
N ILE A 436 17.43 13.39 -18.23
CA ILE A 436 17.92 13.43 -16.84
C ILE A 436 17.26 12.30 -16.05
N GLU A 437 15.97 12.08 -16.19
CA GLU A 437 15.23 11.00 -15.49
C GLU A 437 15.77 9.61 -15.88
N VAL A 438 15.99 9.35 -17.16
CA VAL A 438 16.58 8.08 -17.66
C VAL A 438 18.06 7.92 -17.26
N GLY A 439 18.79 9.02 -17.01
CA GLY A 439 20.19 9.00 -16.58
C GLY A 439 20.41 8.78 -15.08
N THR A 440 19.40 9.00 -14.27
CA THR A 440 19.43 8.79 -12.80
C THR A 440 19.01 7.39 -12.35
N GLU A 441 18.46 6.57 -13.24
CA GLU A 441 18.09 5.17 -12.97
C GLU A 441 19.19 4.14 -13.35
N LYS A 442 20.39 4.60 -13.63
CA LYS A 442 21.60 3.78 -13.83
C LYS A 442 22.55 4.05 -12.66
#